data_5b9d81f8d6b5bf442db63a5c2a931358
#
_entry.id   5b9d81f8d6b5bf442db63a5c2a931358
#
_cell.length_a   1.000
_cell.length_b   1.000
_cell.length_c   1.000
_cell.angle_alpha   90.00
_cell.angle_beta   90.00
_cell.angle_gamma   90.00
#
_symmetry.space_group_name_H-M   'P 1'
#
loop_
_entity.id
_entity.type
_entity.pdbx_description
1 polymer ?
#
loop_
_entity_poly.entity_id
_entity_poly.type
_entity_poly.pdbx_seq_one_letter_code
_entity_poly.pdbx_strand_id
1 'polypeptide(L)'
;EMTGGSRNILDLSKKSLVESGNPTGTPFDLGDAGFMRGSVEFFGLNPTATDQTANITINFEGQDYLENTILYPEGNNANGTWRLQIKGKNSSSQKITDAFRTEGRAHYLVRKIVTFTKVTDDYYYLSVFPESDLEEFKEASNIVARNGSSRKARFLGLI
;
A
#
# COMPACT_ATOMS: atom_id res chain seq x y z
N GLU A 1 -0.37 -0.55 -8.04
CA GLU A 1 0.21 0.29 -9.09
C GLU A 1 0.28 1.75 -8.64
N MET A 2 1.42 2.38 -8.82
CA MET A 2 1.63 3.79 -8.50
C MET A 2 1.30 4.65 -9.72
N THR A 3 0.47 5.65 -9.56
CA THR A 3 0.18 6.62 -10.61
C THR A 3 1.12 7.83 -10.51
N GLY A 4 1.19 8.65 -11.57
CA GLY A 4 2.19 9.71 -11.71
C GLY A 4 2.09 10.93 -10.79
N GLY A 5 1.35 10.84 -9.69
CA GLY A 5 1.27 11.87 -8.67
C GLY A 5 2.53 11.92 -7.78
N SER A 6 2.36 11.93 -6.50
CA SER A 6 3.49 11.84 -5.56
C SER A 6 4.15 10.47 -5.67
N ARG A 7 5.43 10.46 -5.94
CA ARG A 7 6.20 9.29 -6.35
C ARG A 7 6.50 8.30 -5.23
N ASN A 8 6.28 8.71 -4.01
CA ASN A 8 6.57 7.95 -2.80
C ASN A 8 5.40 7.96 -1.82
N ILE A 9 4.21 8.34 -2.28
CA ILE A 9 2.99 8.31 -1.48
C ILE A 9 2.03 7.30 -2.09
N LEU A 10 1.62 6.34 -1.28
CA LEU A 10 0.63 5.33 -1.63
C LEU A 10 -0.66 5.63 -0.88
N ASP A 11 -1.73 5.86 -1.62
CA ASP A 11 -3.05 6.02 -1.04
C ASP A 11 -3.60 4.67 -0.57
N LEU A 12 -4.00 4.62 0.70
CA LEU A 12 -4.57 3.44 1.34
C LEU A 12 -6.03 3.70 1.62
N SER A 13 -6.92 3.19 0.80
CA SER A 13 -8.34 3.39 1.00
C SER A 13 -8.84 2.61 2.22
N LYS A 14 -9.61 3.26 3.08
CA LYS A 14 -10.37 2.58 4.13
C LYS A 14 -11.53 1.77 3.57
N LYS A 15 -12.01 2.14 2.38
CA LYS A 15 -13.02 1.42 1.62
C LYS A 15 -12.33 0.49 0.62
N SER A 16 -11.59 -0.47 1.10
CA SER A 16 -10.97 -1.41 0.21
C SER A 16 -11.60 -2.79 0.34
N LEU A 17 -11.12 -3.69 -0.42
CA LEU A 17 -11.47 -5.08 -0.62
C LEU A 17 -12.66 -5.60 0.19
N VAL A 18 -12.53 -5.61 1.49
CA VAL A 18 -13.50 -6.27 2.36
C VAL A 18 -14.47 -5.28 2.98
N GLU A 19 -14.01 -4.10 3.36
CA GLU A 19 -14.87 -3.11 4.02
C GLU A 19 -15.99 -2.59 3.11
N SER A 20 -15.65 -2.29 1.87
CA SER A 20 -16.65 -1.79 0.91
C SER A 20 -17.41 -2.90 0.20
N GLY A 21 -16.84 -4.06 0.13
CA GLY A 21 -17.29 -5.14 -0.71
C GLY A 21 -17.72 -6.40 0.00
N ASN A 22 -17.68 -6.45 1.33
CA ASN A 22 -18.09 -7.65 2.04
C ASN A 22 -19.63 -7.85 2.14
N PRO A 23 -20.41 -7.54 1.12
CA PRO A 23 -21.78 -7.97 1.06
C PRO A 23 -21.79 -9.48 0.85
N THR A 24 -22.63 -10.14 1.62
CA THR A 24 -22.88 -11.58 1.50
C THR A 24 -23.16 -11.98 0.06
N GLY A 25 -22.49 -13.01 -0.39
CA GLY A 25 -22.67 -13.56 -1.74
C GLY A 25 -21.90 -12.86 -2.85
N THR A 26 -21.03 -11.89 -2.53
CA THR A 26 -20.13 -11.30 -3.52
C THR A 26 -18.80 -12.04 -3.56
N PRO A 27 -17.96 -11.84 -4.62
CA PRO A 27 -16.61 -12.40 -4.68
C PRO A 27 -15.69 -11.97 -3.52
N PHE A 28 -16.07 -10.93 -2.77
CA PHE A 28 -15.34 -10.42 -1.64
C PHE A 28 -15.88 -10.91 -0.28
N ASP A 29 -16.94 -11.69 -0.30
CA ASP A 29 -17.50 -12.32 0.88
C ASP A 29 -16.72 -13.60 1.19
N LEU A 30 -15.82 -13.52 2.13
CA LEU A 30 -15.01 -14.67 2.56
C LEU A 30 -15.66 -15.46 3.70
N GLY A 31 -16.80 -15.01 4.19
CA GLY A 31 -17.51 -15.66 5.29
C GLY A 31 -16.73 -15.67 6.61
N ASP A 32 -15.62 -14.97 6.71
CA ASP A 32 -14.75 -14.93 7.87
C ASP A 32 -14.74 -13.54 8.51
N ALA A 33 -15.24 -13.44 9.74
CA ALA A 33 -15.26 -12.21 10.51
C ALA A 33 -13.85 -11.73 10.94
N GLY A 34 -12.87 -12.61 10.93
CA GLY A 34 -11.48 -12.29 11.24
C GLY A 34 -10.69 -11.74 10.06
N PHE A 35 -11.30 -11.68 8.90
CA PHE A 35 -10.61 -11.25 7.70
C PHE A 35 -10.27 -9.74 7.73
N MET A 36 -9.09 -9.42 7.24
CA MET A 36 -8.57 -8.06 7.19
C MET A 36 -9.38 -7.18 6.24
N ARG A 37 -9.85 -6.05 6.74
CA ARG A 37 -10.65 -5.09 5.98
C ARG A 37 -9.76 -4.00 5.40
N GLY A 38 -9.47 -4.12 4.14
CA GLY A 38 -8.77 -3.08 3.41
C GLY A 38 -7.28 -2.95 3.71
N SER A 39 -6.65 -2.07 2.95
CA SER A 39 -5.20 -1.87 3.03
C SER A 39 -4.75 -1.19 4.32
N VAL A 40 -5.58 -0.38 4.94
CA VAL A 40 -5.24 0.27 6.21
C VAL A 40 -5.08 -0.75 7.33
N GLU A 41 -6.01 -1.70 7.42
CA GLU A 41 -5.94 -2.78 8.43
C GLU A 41 -4.78 -3.74 8.17
N PHE A 42 -4.40 -3.92 6.92
CA PHE A 42 -3.19 -4.68 6.57
C PHE A 42 -1.96 -4.12 7.29
N PHE A 43 -1.87 -2.82 7.42
CA PHE A 43 -0.78 -2.14 8.12
C PHE A 43 -1.03 -1.98 9.64
N GLY A 44 -1.99 -2.69 10.20
CA GLY A 44 -2.23 -2.71 11.65
C GLY A 44 -2.98 -1.51 12.21
N LEU A 45 -3.61 -0.70 11.36
CA LEU A 45 -4.36 0.48 11.79
C LEU A 45 -5.86 0.26 11.72
N ASN A 46 -6.58 0.94 12.61
CA ASN A 46 -8.03 1.01 12.56
C ASN A 46 -8.47 2.10 11.58
N PRO A 47 -9.16 1.77 10.48
CA PRO A 47 -9.54 2.74 9.47
C PRO A 47 -10.54 3.80 9.95
N THR A 48 -11.18 3.60 11.09
CA THR A 48 -12.10 4.58 11.69
C THR A 48 -11.41 5.55 12.65
N ALA A 49 -10.21 5.24 13.11
CA ALA A 49 -9.45 6.07 14.03
C ALA A 49 -8.49 6.99 13.26
N THR A 50 -9.04 8.05 12.67
CA THR A 50 -8.32 8.95 11.75
C THR A 50 -7.28 9.85 12.43
N ASP A 51 -7.23 9.87 13.75
CA ASP A 51 -6.23 10.56 14.55
C ASP A 51 -4.94 9.73 14.77
N GLN A 52 -4.94 8.48 14.34
CA GLN A 52 -3.77 7.60 14.43
C GLN A 52 -2.72 7.93 13.36
N THR A 53 -1.47 7.85 13.77
CA THR A 53 -0.29 7.88 12.89
C THR A 53 0.61 6.72 13.26
N ALA A 54 1.09 5.99 12.29
CA ALA A 54 2.02 4.89 12.52
C ALA A 54 3.32 5.11 11.74
N ASN A 55 4.43 4.71 12.33
CA ASN A 55 5.71 4.61 11.65
C ASN A 55 6.03 3.13 11.45
N ILE A 56 6.41 2.78 10.23
CA ILE A 56 6.76 1.42 9.88
C ILE A 56 8.16 1.36 9.29
N THR A 57 8.79 0.21 9.49
CA THR A 57 10.06 -0.13 8.84
C THR A 57 9.76 -0.89 7.57
N ILE A 58 10.38 -0.47 6.47
CA ILE A 58 10.31 -1.14 5.18
C ILE A 58 11.70 -1.67 4.83
N ASN A 59 11.80 -2.99 4.64
CA ASN A 59 12.97 -3.59 4.06
C ASN A 59 12.85 -3.58 2.54
N PHE A 60 13.82 -2.98 1.89
CA PHE A 60 13.93 -2.98 0.43
C PHE A 60 15.32 -3.43 0.03
N GLU A 61 15.38 -4.50 -0.74
CA GLU A 61 16.63 -5.10 -1.22
C GLU A 61 17.67 -5.36 -0.12
N GLY A 62 17.20 -5.90 1.00
CA GLY A 62 18.05 -6.30 2.12
C GLY A 62 18.43 -5.19 3.08
N GLN A 63 17.93 -3.97 2.88
CA GLN A 63 18.17 -2.84 3.79
C GLN A 63 16.89 -2.38 4.46
N ASP A 64 16.98 -2.07 5.76
CA ASP A 64 15.88 -1.55 6.54
C ASP A 64 15.86 -0.02 6.49
N TYR A 65 14.71 0.51 6.09
CA TYR A 65 14.43 1.94 6.08
C TYR A 65 13.36 2.25 7.11
N LEU A 66 13.71 3.02 8.13
CA LEU A 66 12.87 3.34 9.27
C LEU A 66 12.08 4.63 9.04
N GLU A 67 10.97 4.76 9.76
CA GLU A 67 10.15 5.99 9.77
C GLU A 67 9.42 6.26 8.45
N ASN A 68 8.92 5.24 7.79
CA ASN A 68 7.87 5.39 6.81
C ASN A 68 6.55 5.59 7.55
N THR A 69 5.78 6.59 7.18
CA THR A 69 4.66 7.06 7.99
C THR A 69 3.33 6.76 7.32
N ILE A 70 2.40 6.21 8.10
CA ILE A 70 1.01 6.04 7.69
C ILE A 70 0.16 7.02 8.48
N LEU A 71 -0.61 7.85 7.78
CA LEU A 71 -1.47 8.85 8.42
C LEU A 71 -2.74 9.11 7.59
N TYR A 72 -3.74 9.65 8.26
CA TYR A 72 -4.91 10.23 7.62
C TYR A 72 -4.72 11.75 7.54
N PRO A 73 -4.61 12.33 6.33
CA PRO A 73 -4.35 13.77 6.18
C PRO A 73 -5.51 14.62 6.70
N GLU A 74 -5.16 15.75 7.32
CA GLU A 74 -6.09 16.72 7.86
C GLU A 74 -6.06 18.04 7.07
N GLY A 75 -7.05 18.89 7.33
CA GLY A 75 -7.12 20.24 6.75
C GLY A 75 -7.29 20.19 5.24
N ASN A 76 -6.59 21.08 4.55
CA ASN A 76 -6.66 21.23 3.10
C ASN A 76 -6.16 20.02 2.31
N ASN A 77 -5.44 19.11 2.97
CA ASN A 77 -4.95 17.87 2.37
C ASN A 77 -5.89 16.68 2.59
N ALA A 78 -6.97 16.86 3.33
CA ALA A 78 -7.93 15.81 3.59
C ALA A 78 -8.72 15.48 2.33
N ASN A 79 -8.65 14.23 1.89
CA ASN A 79 -9.39 13.73 0.74
C ASN A 79 -10.10 12.39 1.00
N GLY A 80 -10.27 12.03 2.26
CA GLY A 80 -10.93 10.78 2.66
C GLY A 80 -10.06 9.54 2.51
N THR A 81 -8.76 9.70 2.29
CA THR A 81 -7.85 8.60 1.99
C THR A 81 -6.67 8.59 2.93
N TRP A 82 -6.38 7.46 3.53
CA TRP A 82 -5.14 7.23 4.26
C TRP A 82 -3.95 7.23 3.31
N ARG A 83 -2.78 7.62 3.81
CA ARG A 83 -1.55 7.69 3.02
C ARG A 83 -0.40 6.99 3.71
N LEU A 84 0.27 6.12 2.96
CA LEU A 84 1.60 5.63 3.30
C LEU A 84 2.64 6.51 2.60
N GLN A 85 3.43 7.20 3.39
CA GLN A 85 4.58 7.97 2.92
C GLN A 85 5.83 7.09 3.00
N ILE A 86 6.34 6.67 1.86
CA ILE A 86 7.56 5.86 1.74
C ILE A 86 8.74 6.84 1.71
N LYS A 87 9.25 7.17 2.89
CA LYS A 87 10.26 8.22 3.10
C LYS A 87 11.37 7.81 4.06
N GLY A 88 11.41 6.54 4.44
CA GLY A 88 12.31 6.04 5.47
C GLY A 88 13.78 6.19 5.13
N LYS A 89 14.60 6.12 6.16
CA LYS A 89 16.06 6.15 6.07
C LYS A 89 16.66 4.90 6.68
N ASN A 90 17.76 4.44 6.09
CA ASN A 90 18.55 3.35 6.65
C ASN A 90 19.52 3.83 7.74
N SER A 91 20.30 2.91 8.30
CA SER A 91 21.29 3.21 9.35
C SER A 91 22.40 4.19 8.92
N SER A 92 22.63 4.33 7.61
CA SER A 92 23.58 5.28 7.03
C SER A 92 22.93 6.60 6.62
N SER A 93 21.68 6.87 7.08
CA SER A 93 20.88 8.05 6.74
C SER A 93 20.55 8.21 5.24
N GLN A 94 20.68 7.15 4.47
CA GLN A 94 20.27 7.12 3.07
C GLN A 94 18.76 6.91 2.98
N LYS A 95 18.11 7.66 2.11
CA LYS A 95 16.66 7.57 1.92
C LYS A 95 16.31 6.39 1.01
N ILE A 96 15.21 5.72 1.31
CA ILE A 96 14.66 4.70 0.42
C ILE A 96 14.37 5.24 -0.99
N THR A 97 13.97 6.51 -1.10
CA THR A 97 13.74 7.16 -2.39
C THR A 97 15.03 7.31 -3.23
N ASP A 98 16.19 7.36 -2.60
CA ASP A 98 17.47 7.36 -3.31
C ASP A 98 17.78 5.95 -3.84
N ALA A 99 17.44 4.90 -3.13
CA ALA A 99 17.53 3.53 -3.64
C ALA A 99 16.64 3.34 -4.88
N PHE A 100 15.43 3.87 -4.88
CA PHE A 100 14.54 3.83 -6.05
C PHE A 100 15.13 4.55 -7.28
N ARG A 101 15.85 5.64 -7.07
CA ARG A 101 16.52 6.37 -8.15
C ARG A 101 17.67 5.57 -8.74
N THR A 102 18.40 4.84 -7.90
CA THR A 102 19.47 3.95 -8.35
C THR A 102 18.94 2.85 -9.25
N GLU A 103 17.78 2.28 -8.88
CA GLU A 103 17.13 1.21 -9.65
C GLU A 103 16.54 1.68 -10.99
N GLY A 104 15.95 2.86 -11.05
CA GLY A 104 15.24 3.22 -12.26
C GLY A 104 14.87 4.68 -12.47
N ARG A 105 15.50 5.62 -11.84
CA ARG A 105 15.16 7.05 -11.94
C ARG A 105 14.08 7.52 -10.95
N ALA A 106 13.76 8.82 -11.01
CA ALA A 106 12.84 9.49 -10.09
C ALA A 106 11.39 8.97 -10.08
N HIS A 107 11.00 8.15 -11.05
CA HIS A 107 9.65 7.59 -11.19
C HIS A 107 9.62 6.07 -11.10
N TYR A 108 10.57 5.48 -10.42
CA TYR A 108 10.75 4.03 -10.38
C TYR A 108 9.48 3.24 -10.03
N LEU A 109 8.69 3.73 -9.05
CA LEU A 109 7.46 3.04 -8.63
C LEU A 109 6.25 3.30 -9.54
N VAL A 110 6.35 4.25 -10.46
CA VAL A 110 5.22 4.58 -11.36
C VAL A 110 5.00 3.43 -12.34
N ARG A 111 3.75 2.99 -12.47
CA ARG A 111 3.34 1.86 -13.32
C ARG A 111 4.05 0.56 -12.97
N LYS A 112 4.35 0.37 -11.71
CA LYS A 112 4.90 -0.88 -11.18
C LYS A 112 3.89 -1.57 -10.28
N ILE A 113 4.08 -2.85 -10.07
CA ILE A 113 3.41 -3.61 -9.03
C ILE A 113 4.28 -3.52 -7.81
N VAL A 114 3.70 -3.04 -6.73
CA VAL A 114 4.38 -2.93 -5.44
C VAL A 114 3.73 -3.95 -4.50
N THR A 115 4.55 -4.81 -3.92
CA THR A 115 4.09 -5.80 -2.96
C THR A 115 4.66 -5.51 -1.58
N PHE A 116 3.83 -5.72 -0.57
CA PHE A 116 4.24 -5.67 0.83
C PHE A 116 4.04 -7.04 1.45
N THR A 117 5.10 -7.60 1.99
CA THR A 117 5.03 -8.83 2.79
C THR A 117 5.12 -8.45 4.26
N LYS A 118 4.06 -8.71 4.99
CA LYS A 118 3.97 -8.36 6.42
C LYS A 118 4.74 -9.37 7.26
N VAL A 119 5.64 -8.85 8.10
CA VAL A 119 6.32 -9.63 9.14
C VAL A 119 5.69 -9.35 10.50
N THR A 120 5.53 -8.07 10.84
CA THR A 120 4.82 -7.59 12.03
C THR A 120 3.99 -6.36 11.63
N ASP A 121 3.24 -5.77 12.56
CA ASP A 121 2.46 -4.56 12.29
C ASP A 121 3.34 -3.34 11.93
N ASP A 122 4.62 -3.39 12.26
CA ASP A 122 5.57 -2.30 12.03
C ASP A 122 6.75 -2.65 11.12
N TYR A 123 6.78 -3.86 10.54
CA TYR A 123 7.87 -4.32 9.68
C TYR A 123 7.35 -5.05 8.44
N TYR A 124 7.77 -4.58 7.25
CA TYR A 124 7.31 -5.09 5.96
C TYR A 124 8.47 -5.22 4.98
N TYR A 125 8.44 -6.28 4.16
CA TYR A 125 9.27 -6.36 2.96
C TYR A 125 8.56 -5.70 1.80
N LEU A 126 9.26 -4.85 1.07
CA LEU A 126 8.80 -4.22 -0.17
C LEU A 126 9.50 -4.88 -1.36
N SER A 127 8.71 -5.28 -2.34
CA SER A 127 9.22 -5.74 -3.63
C SER A 127 8.51 -5.01 -4.77
N VAL A 128 9.19 -4.84 -5.88
CA VAL A 128 8.70 -4.10 -7.04
C VAL A 128 8.83 -4.97 -8.28
N PHE A 129 7.74 -5.06 -9.03
CA PHE A 129 7.65 -5.88 -10.24
C PHE A 129 7.16 -5.03 -11.41
N PRO A 130 7.48 -5.42 -12.66
CA PRO A 130 7.00 -4.70 -13.84
C PRO A 130 5.49 -4.83 -14.01
N GLU A 131 4.89 -3.83 -14.64
CA GLU A 131 3.44 -3.82 -14.94
C GLU A 131 2.99 -5.02 -15.78
N SER A 132 3.89 -5.59 -16.59
CA SER A 132 3.62 -6.79 -17.38
C SER A 132 3.21 -8.00 -16.55
N ASP A 133 3.55 -8.04 -15.27
CA ASP A 133 3.21 -9.14 -14.36
C ASP A 133 1.82 -8.97 -13.72
N LEU A 134 1.07 -7.93 -14.07
CA LEU A 134 -0.20 -7.59 -13.42
C LEU A 134 -1.21 -8.75 -13.46
N GLU A 135 -1.39 -9.37 -14.59
CA GLU A 135 -2.36 -10.46 -14.74
C GLU A 135 -1.97 -11.69 -13.91
N GLU A 136 -0.68 -12.00 -13.84
CA GLU A 136 -0.16 -13.07 -13.00
C GLU A 136 -0.43 -12.81 -11.51
N PHE A 137 -0.19 -11.58 -11.05
CA PHE A 137 -0.51 -11.19 -9.67
C PHE A 137 -2.01 -11.23 -9.38
N LYS A 138 -2.84 -10.83 -10.33
CA LYS A 138 -4.30 -10.90 -10.19
C LYS A 138 -4.77 -12.35 -10.08
N GLU A 139 -4.23 -13.25 -10.89
CA GLU A 139 -4.55 -14.68 -10.84
C GLU A 139 -4.09 -15.35 -9.54
N ALA A 140 -2.92 -14.92 -9.01
CA ALA A 140 -2.40 -15.45 -7.76
C ALA A 140 -3.11 -14.90 -6.52
N SER A 141 -3.88 -13.82 -6.66
CA SER A 141 -4.56 -13.17 -5.54
C SER A 141 -5.85 -13.87 -5.18
N ASN A 142 -6.08 -14.09 -3.89
CA ASN A 142 -7.35 -14.61 -3.38
C ASN A 142 -8.47 -13.59 -3.53
N ILE A 143 -8.14 -12.33 -3.39
CA ILE A 143 -9.04 -11.20 -3.57
C ILE A 143 -8.36 -10.15 -4.43
N VAL A 144 -9.11 -9.60 -5.39
CA VAL A 144 -8.67 -8.46 -6.19
C VAL A 144 -9.77 -7.42 -6.18
N ALA A 145 -9.42 -6.17 -5.88
CA ALA A 145 -10.33 -5.06 -5.98
C ALA A 145 -9.72 -3.91 -6.78
N ARG A 146 -10.61 -3.10 -7.32
CA ARG A 146 -10.25 -1.89 -8.03
C ARG A 146 -10.51 -0.69 -7.15
N ASN A 147 -9.48 0.08 -6.86
CA ASN A 147 -9.58 1.31 -6.08
C ASN A 147 -9.70 2.51 -7.02
N GLY A 148 -10.84 3.20 -6.95
CA GLY A 148 -11.17 4.33 -7.80
C GLY A 148 -12.03 3.96 -9.02
N SER A 149 -12.72 4.95 -9.56
CA SER A 149 -13.68 4.79 -10.68
C SER A 149 -13.18 5.31 -12.02
N SER A 150 -11.99 5.91 -12.07
CA SER A 150 -11.43 6.51 -13.26
C SER A 150 -10.50 5.56 -14.03
N ARG A 151 -10.05 6.01 -15.21
CA ARG A 151 -9.02 5.30 -15.98
C ARG A 151 -7.70 5.11 -15.22
N LYS A 152 -7.48 5.89 -14.16
CA LYS A 152 -6.32 5.81 -13.27
C LYS A 152 -6.56 4.90 -12.07
N ALA A 153 -7.67 4.19 -12.03
CA ALA A 153 -7.95 3.26 -10.95
C ALA A 153 -6.86 2.20 -10.85
N ARG A 154 -6.50 1.88 -9.62
CA ARG A 154 -5.49 0.89 -9.29
C ARG A 154 -6.14 -0.41 -8.88
N PHE A 155 -5.46 -1.49 -9.16
CA PHE A 155 -5.81 -2.77 -8.57
C PHE A 155 -5.05 -2.96 -7.26
N LEU A 156 -5.70 -3.56 -6.30
CA LEU A 156 -5.05 -4.11 -5.12
C LEU A 156 -5.55 -5.52 -4.89
N GLY A 157 -4.69 -6.35 -4.39
CA GLY A 157 -4.96 -7.76 -4.18
C GLY A 157 -4.32 -8.26 -2.90
N LEU A 158 -4.85 -9.36 -2.42
CA LEU A 158 -4.32 -10.06 -1.26
C LEU A 158 -4.02 -11.52 -1.66
N ILE A 159 -2.79 -11.89 -1.51
CA ILE A 159 -2.29 -13.24 -1.81
C ILE A 159 -2.27 -14.07 -0.53
#